data_6b32817231b26d2a00a4d041a5d93773
#
_entry.id   6b32817231b26d2a00a4d041a5d93773
#
_cell.length_a   1.000
_cell.length_b   1.000
_cell.length_c   1.000
_cell.angle_alpha   90.00
_cell.angle_beta   90.00
_cell.angle_gamma   90.00
#
_symmetry.space_group_name_H-M   'P 1'
#
loop_
_entity.id
_entity.type
_entity.pdbx_description
1 polymer ?
#
loop_
_entity_poly.entity_id
_entity_poly.type
_entity_poly.pdbx_seq_one_letter_code
_entity_poly.pdbx_strand_id
1 'polypeptide(L)'
;RMEARRRALERVWPLVQLTDILSGQYDVVVTNPPYLSHMDRPLRKYIDAHWPDYNNDLFAAFLARGFDFCKPGGYCGYMTPYVWMFIKRYQALREKIATEKSVITLVQLAYSAFEEATVPVCTFVLQNRPEEDPGLYLRLTDFPGGMEAMGGYVRQAAKAVRQPWCYEARLSDFRQVPGSPFAYW
;
A
#
# COMPACT_ATOMS: atom_id res chain seq x y z
N ARG A 1 -9.72 -20.64 43.61
CA ARG A 1 -10.30 -20.97 42.28
C ARG A 1 -10.70 -19.71 41.47
N MET A 2 -11.36 -18.70 42.07
CA MET A 2 -11.77 -17.48 41.36
C MET A 2 -10.57 -16.64 40.87
N GLU A 3 -9.54 -16.49 41.66
CA GLU A 3 -8.36 -15.69 41.31
C GLU A 3 -7.55 -16.32 40.15
N ALA A 4 -7.44 -17.66 40.12
CA ALA A 4 -6.81 -18.37 39.02
C ALA A 4 -7.59 -18.19 37.69
N ARG A 5 -8.93 -18.21 37.74
CA ARG A 5 -9.78 -17.91 36.59
C ARG A 5 -9.61 -16.48 36.09
N ARG A 6 -9.55 -15.52 37.01
CA ARG A 6 -9.33 -14.09 36.66
C ARG A 6 -7.98 -13.89 35.96
N ARG A 7 -6.90 -14.44 36.53
CA ARG A 7 -5.54 -14.37 35.92
C ARG A 7 -5.48 -15.06 34.56
N ALA A 8 -6.20 -16.17 34.36
CA ALA A 8 -6.28 -16.81 33.05
C ALA A 8 -7.01 -15.96 32.04
N LEU A 9 -8.13 -15.34 32.41
CA LEU A 9 -8.87 -14.43 31.55
C LEU A 9 -8.04 -13.18 31.17
N GLU A 10 -7.34 -12.59 32.13
CA GLU A 10 -6.47 -11.42 31.89
C GLU A 10 -5.34 -11.73 30.87
N ARG A 11 -4.89 -12.96 30.78
CA ARG A 11 -3.87 -13.41 29.82
C ARG A 11 -4.44 -13.82 28.46
N VAL A 12 -5.60 -14.44 28.45
CA VAL A 12 -6.20 -14.99 27.22
C VAL A 12 -7.02 -13.93 26.48
N TRP A 13 -7.68 -13.02 27.21
CA TRP A 13 -8.56 -12.02 26.60
C TRP A 13 -7.88 -11.12 25.55
N PRO A 14 -6.66 -10.59 25.76
CA PRO A 14 -5.97 -9.83 24.73
C PRO A 14 -5.67 -10.65 23.46
N LEU A 15 -5.41 -11.94 23.60
CA LEU A 15 -5.18 -12.83 22.45
C LEU A 15 -6.47 -13.08 21.68
N VAL A 16 -7.59 -13.25 22.38
CA VAL A 16 -8.93 -13.37 21.75
C VAL A 16 -9.28 -12.10 20.97
N GLN A 17 -9.09 -10.93 21.59
CA GLN A 17 -9.32 -9.63 20.92
C GLN A 17 -8.42 -9.46 19.69
N LEU A 18 -7.14 -9.80 19.82
CA LEU A 18 -6.20 -9.73 18.68
C LEU A 18 -6.62 -10.69 17.57
N THR A 19 -7.02 -11.90 17.90
CA THR A 19 -7.51 -12.89 16.94
C THR A 19 -8.75 -12.38 16.21
N ASP A 20 -9.70 -11.80 16.93
CA ASP A 20 -10.92 -11.21 16.36
C ASP A 20 -10.59 -10.10 15.36
N ILE A 21 -9.70 -9.17 15.75
CA ILE A 21 -9.23 -8.11 14.86
C ILE A 21 -8.51 -8.68 13.62
N LEU A 22 -7.61 -9.64 13.81
CA LEU A 22 -6.80 -10.20 12.72
C LEU A 22 -7.56 -11.19 11.81
N SER A 23 -8.75 -11.65 12.21
CA SER A 23 -9.65 -12.48 11.39
C SER A 23 -10.78 -11.68 10.73
N GLY A 24 -10.96 -10.42 11.12
CA GLY A 24 -12.01 -9.56 10.58
C GLY A 24 -11.72 -9.06 9.16
N GLN A 25 -12.78 -8.59 8.50
CA GLN A 25 -12.69 -7.82 7.25
C GLN A 25 -13.27 -6.42 7.45
N TYR A 26 -12.65 -5.43 6.83
CA TYR A 26 -12.89 -4.01 7.06
C TYR A 26 -13.26 -3.28 5.78
N ASP A 27 -14.09 -2.25 5.91
CA ASP A 27 -14.46 -1.38 4.79
C ASP A 27 -13.28 -0.51 4.36
N VAL A 28 -12.39 -0.19 5.30
CA VAL A 28 -11.17 0.59 5.05
C VAL A 28 -9.99 -0.02 5.80
N VAL A 29 -8.88 -0.21 5.08
CA VAL A 29 -7.59 -0.66 5.63
C VAL A 29 -6.54 0.39 5.31
N VAL A 30 -5.88 0.95 6.32
CA VAL A 30 -4.84 1.98 6.13
C VAL A 30 -3.57 1.60 6.89
N THR A 31 -2.43 1.68 6.23
CA THR A 31 -1.14 1.41 6.87
C THR A 31 0.03 2.10 6.19
N ASN A 32 1.02 2.46 7.01
CA ASN A 32 2.38 2.74 6.59
C ASN A 32 3.23 1.56 7.07
N PRO A 33 3.43 0.52 6.24
CA PRO A 33 4.14 -0.68 6.66
C PRO A 33 5.64 -0.43 6.81
N PRO A 34 6.34 -1.24 7.61
CA PRO A 34 7.79 -1.12 7.71
C PRO A 34 8.49 -1.48 6.38
N TYR A 35 9.49 -0.69 5.98
CA TYR A 35 10.34 -0.91 4.81
C TYR A 35 11.55 -1.74 5.24
N LEU A 36 11.44 -3.06 5.12
CA LEU A 36 12.42 -4.00 5.64
C LEU A 36 12.69 -5.13 4.63
N SER A 37 13.75 -4.97 3.85
CA SER A 37 14.19 -6.00 2.89
C SER A 37 15.08 -7.09 3.54
N HIS A 38 15.81 -6.74 4.61
CA HIS A 38 16.66 -7.66 5.36
C HIS A 38 15.95 -8.14 6.64
N MET A 39 15.12 -9.16 6.47
CA MET A 39 14.40 -9.79 7.58
C MET A 39 15.29 -10.76 8.33
N ASP A 40 15.07 -10.91 9.63
CA ASP A 40 15.68 -11.98 10.40
C ASP A 40 15.18 -13.37 9.95
N ARG A 41 15.86 -14.41 10.38
CA ARG A 41 15.58 -15.79 9.91
C ARG A 41 14.16 -16.27 10.22
N PRO A 42 13.60 -16.07 11.43
CA PRO A 42 12.23 -16.44 11.74
C PRO A 42 11.18 -15.73 10.89
N LEU A 43 11.31 -14.41 10.77
CA LEU A 43 10.39 -13.58 9.97
C LEU A 43 10.47 -13.94 8.48
N ARG A 44 11.68 -14.09 7.95
CA ARG A 44 11.90 -14.50 6.55
C ARG A 44 11.19 -15.83 6.26
N LYS A 45 11.40 -16.85 7.12
CA LYS A 45 10.76 -18.16 6.97
C LYS A 45 9.23 -18.05 6.98
N TYR A 46 8.69 -17.22 7.83
CA TYR A 46 7.24 -16.99 7.91
C TYR A 46 6.70 -16.32 6.64
N ILE A 47 7.35 -15.24 6.17
CA ILE A 47 6.93 -14.53 4.97
C ILE A 47 7.06 -15.41 3.72
N ASP A 48 8.15 -16.16 3.56
CA ASP A 48 8.34 -17.08 2.44
C ASP A 48 7.26 -18.20 2.41
N ALA A 49 6.79 -18.64 3.56
CA ALA A 49 5.75 -19.65 3.65
C ALA A 49 4.33 -19.12 3.34
N HIS A 50 4.03 -17.87 3.66
CA HIS A 50 2.68 -17.32 3.57
C HIS A 50 2.48 -16.37 2.40
N TRP A 51 3.54 -15.66 1.97
CA TRP A 51 3.51 -14.68 0.87
C TRP A 51 4.74 -14.80 -0.03
N PRO A 52 4.97 -15.95 -0.69
CA PRO A 52 6.18 -16.20 -1.49
C PRO A 52 6.35 -15.20 -2.63
N ASP A 53 5.27 -14.73 -3.25
CA ASP A 53 5.28 -13.76 -4.35
C ASP A 53 5.52 -12.32 -3.89
N TYR A 54 5.45 -12.06 -2.58
CA TYR A 54 5.55 -10.71 -1.98
C TYR A 54 6.65 -10.63 -0.92
N ASN A 55 7.61 -11.54 -0.95
CA ASN A 55 8.63 -11.73 0.09
C ASN A 55 9.88 -10.84 -0.06
N ASN A 56 9.94 -10.01 -1.07
CA ASN A 56 11.12 -9.17 -1.35
C ASN A 56 11.37 -8.07 -0.31
N ASP A 57 10.29 -7.56 0.27
CA ASP A 57 10.32 -6.58 1.34
C ASP A 57 9.06 -6.74 2.19
N LEU A 58 9.14 -6.41 3.45
CA LEU A 58 8.04 -6.59 4.38
C LEU A 58 6.80 -5.76 3.99
N PHE A 59 7.00 -4.55 3.43
CA PHE A 59 5.86 -3.75 2.97
C PHE A 59 5.03 -4.48 1.91
N ALA A 60 5.63 -5.26 1.02
CA ALA A 60 4.91 -5.98 -0.03
C ALA A 60 4.01 -7.09 0.56
N ALA A 61 4.49 -7.81 1.56
CA ALA A 61 3.69 -8.78 2.30
C ALA A 61 2.53 -8.10 3.09
N PHE A 62 2.79 -6.90 3.65
CA PHE A 62 1.75 -6.10 4.31
C PHE A 62 0.66 -5.64 3.33
N LEU A 63 1.02 -5.26 2.09
CA LEU A 63 0.03 -4.94 1.08
C LEU A 63 -0.84 -6.16 0.75
N ALA A 64 -0.22 -7.31 0.51
CA ALA A 64 -0.93 -8.56 0.23
C ALA A 64 -1.89 -8.91 1.38
N ARG A 65 -1.43 -8.85 2.63
CA ARG A 65 -2.28 -9.08 3.80
C ARG A 65 -3.38 -8.04 3.96
N GLY A 66 -3.10 -6.77 3.64
CA GLY A 66 -4.09 -5.70 3.67
C GLY A 66 -5.23 -5.92 2.67
N PHE A 67 -4.96 -6.53 1.52
CA PHE A 67 -6.00 -6.93 0.57
C PHE A 67 -6.94 -8.00 1.15
N ASP A 68 -6.40 -8.93 1.95
CA ASP A 68 -7.23 -9.96 2.63
C ASP A 68 -8.10 -9.35 3.73
N PHE A 69 -7.62 -8.31 4.41
CA PHE A 69 -8.37 -7.58 5.42
C PHE A 69 -9.47 -6.68 4.83
N CYS A 70 -9.36 -6.31 3.57
CA CYS A 70 -10.27 -5.39 2.94
C CYS A 70 -11.48 -6.13 2.35
N LYS A 71 -12.69 -5.74 2.71
CA LYS A 71 -13.91 -6.26 2.09
C LYS A 71 -13.93 -6.02 0.58
N PRO A 72 -14.61 -6.85 -0.21
CA PRO A 72 -14.89 -6.53 -1.61
C PRO A 72 -15.56 -5.15 -1.74
N GLY A 73 -15.02 -4.31 -2.63
CA GLY A 73 -15.45 -2.93 -2.81
C GLY A 73 -14.95 -1.92 -1.75
N GLY A 74 -14.32 -2.38 -0.68
CA GLY A 74 -13.69 -1.54 0.32
C GLY A 74 -12.42 -0.84 -0.17
N TYR A 75 -11.80 -0.03 0.67
CA TYR A 75 -10.65 0.80 0.31
C TYR A 75 -9.40 0.44 1.10
N CYS A 76 -8.25 0.46 0.41
CA CYS A 76 -6.94 0.27 1.01
C CYS A 76 -6.09 1.51 0.78
N GLY A 77 -5.61 2.14 1.85
CA GLY A 77 -4.70 3.28 1.81
C GLY A 77 -3.30 2.89 2.29
N TYR A 78 -2.28 3.20 1.49
CA TYR A 78 -0.91 2.80 1.77
C TYR A 78 0.06 3.95 1.58
N MET A 79 1.14 3.92 2.37
CA MET A 79 2.37 4.67 2.09
C MET A 79 3.52 3.68 1.99
N THR A 80 4.27 3.68 0.88
CA THR A 80 5.36 2.72 0.64
C THR A 80 6.48 3.36 -0.18
N PRO A 81 7.69 2.77 -0.21
CA PRO A 81 8.64 3.10 -1.28
C PRO A 81 8.00 2.87 -2.65
N TYR A 82 8.19 3.77 -3.61
CA TYR A 82 7.58 3.58 -4.94
C TYR A 82 8.35 2.65 -5.88
N VAL A 83 9.44 2.03 -5.41
CA VAL A 83 10.26 1.08 -6.20
C VAL A 83 9.45 -0.09 -6.76
N TRP A 84 8.38 -0.50 -6.07
CA TRP A 84 7.51 -1.58 -6.53
C TRP A 84 6.83 -1.27 -7.87
N MET A 85 6.66 -0.01 -8.20
CA MET A 85 6.03 0.43 -9.46
C MET A 85 6.84 0.01 -10.69
N PHE A 86 8.16 -0.20 -10.57
CA PHE A 86 9.06 -0.35 -11.72
C PHE A 86 9.95 -1.59 -11.65
N ILE A 87 10.42 -2.00 -10.46
CA ILE A 87 11.44 -3.04 -10.32
C ILE A 87 10.83 -4.42 -10.55
N LYS A 88 11.51 -5.27 -11.34
CA LYS A 88 11.08 -6.61 -11.76
C LYS A 88 10.64 -7.50 -10.61
N ARG A 89 11.35 -7.48 -9.48
CA ARG A 89 11.03 -8.34 -8.32
C ARG A 89 9.66 -8.08 -7.67
N TYR A 90 8.99 -6.95 -7.99
CA TYR A 90 7.63 -6.66 -7.54
C TYR A 90 6.59 -6.85 -8.65
N GLN A 91 6.92 -7.55 -9.71
CA GLN A 91 6.01 -7.78 -10.84
C GLN A 91 4.71 -8.45 -10.38
N ALA A 92 4.79 -9.51 -9.55
CA ALA A 92 3.61 -10.21 -9.03
C ALA A 92 2.67 -9.26 -8.25
N LEU A 93 3.22 -8.32 -7.46
CA LEU A 93 2.43 -7.31 -6.76
C LEU A 93 1.71 -6.37 -7.75
N ARG A 94 2.41 -5.90 -8.79
CA ARG A 94 1.79 -5.04 -9.82
C ARG A 94 0.71 -5.77 -10.59
N GLU A 95 0.95 -7.02 -10.97
CA GLU A 95 -0.03 -7.86 -11.67
C GLU A 95 -1.28 -8.07 -10.83
N LYS A 96 -1.12 -8.38 -9.53
CA LYS A 96 -2.26 -8.50 -8.60
C LYS A 96 -3.06 -7.19 -8.52
N ILE A 97 -2.39 -6.05 -8.36
CA ILE A 97 -3.07 -4.76 -8.33
C ILE A 97 -3.77 -4.50 -9.67
N ALA A 98 -3.10 -4.73 -10.80
CA ALA A 98 -3.63 -4.44 -12.13
C ALA A 98 -4.76 -5.36 -12.58
N THR A 99 -4.94 -6.53 -11.95
CA THR A 99 -5.99 -7.49 -12.31
C THR A 99 -7.16 -7.50 -11.34
N GLU A 100 -6.91 -7.21 -10.07
CA GLU A 100 -7.91 -7.43 -9.00
C GLU A 100 -8.34 -6.14 -8.30
N LYS A 101 -7.66 -5.02 -8.52
CA LYS A 101 -7.89 -3.77 -7.79
C LYS A 101 -8.12 -2.62 -8.76
N SER A 102 -8.67 -1.52 -8.24
CA SER A 102 -8.72 -0.23 -8.91
C SER A 102 -7.81 0.75 -8.20
N VAL A 103 -6.97 1.48 -8.92
CA VAL A 103 -6.26 2.64 -8.36
C VAL A 103 -7.21 3.82 -8.36
N ILE A 104 -7.57 4.32 -7.19
CA ILE A 104 -8.36 5.54 -7.06
C ILE A 104 -7.44 6.75 -7.21
N THR A 105 -6.34 6.75 -6.44
CA THR A 105 -5.31 7.79 -6.53
C THR A 105 -3.95 7.23 -6.13
N LEU A 106 -2.90 7.69 -6.79
CA LEU A 106 -1.51 7.41 -6.45
C LEU A 106 -0.70 8.70 -6.54
N VAL A 107 0.03 9.02 -5.49
CA VAL A 107 0.87 10.22 -5.40
C VAL A 107 2.31 9.81 -5.17
N GLN A 108 3.18 10.05 -6.15
CA GLN A 108 4.63 9.98 -5.94
C GLN A 108 5.10 11.27 -5.27
N LEU A 109 5.64 11.14 -4.08
CA LEU A 109 6.11 12.28 -3.28
C LEU A 109 7.54 12.66 -3.67
N ALA A 110 7.87 13.94 -3.47
CA ALA A 110 9.24 14.40 -3.58
C ALA A 110 10.13 13.70 -2.53
N TYR A 111 11.40 13.52 -2.87
CA TYR A 111 12.37 12.94 -1.92
C TYR A 111 12.51 13.80 -0.64
N SER A 112 12.36 15.11 -0.79
CA SER A 112 12.38 16.08 0.31
C SER A 112 11.08 16.16 1.11
N ALA A 113 10.06 15.35 0.80
CA ALA A 113 8.78 15.40 1.51
C ALA A 113 8.93 15.08 3.01
N PHE A 114 9.90 14.26 3.36
CA PHE A 114 10.28 13.95 4.74
C PHE A 114 11.74 14.31 4.98
N GLU A 115 12.05 15.03 6.05
CA GLU A 115 13.41 15.45 6.38
C GLU A 115 14.36 14.27 6.64
N GLU A 116 13.82 13.17 7.18
CA GLU A 116 14.59 11.96 7.53
C GLU A 116 14.39 10.80 6.53
N ALA A 117 13.67 11.02 5.42
CA ALA A 117 13.42 9.94 4.46
C ALA A 117 14.68 9.55 3.71
N THR A 118 15.06 8.30 3.84
CA THR A 118 16.20 7.72 3.11
C THR A 118 15.78 7.07 1.79
N VAL A 119 14.47 7.00 1.51
CA VAL A 119 13.91 6.36 0.32
C VAL A 119 12.76 7.19 -0.26
N PRO A 120 12.64 7.26 -1.59
CA PRO A 120 11.52 7.91 -2.24
C PRO A 120 10.23 7.09 -2.04
N VAL A 121 9.15 7.77 -1.64
CA VAL A 121 7.88 7.15 -1.27
C VAL A 121 6.72 7.60 -2.12
N CYS A 122 5.70 6.76 -2.19
CA CYS A 122 4.38 7.11 -2.72
C CYS A 122 3.29 6.82 -1.69
N THR A 123 2.19 7.53 -1.78
CA THR A 123 0.96 7.20 -1.09
C THR A 123 -0.12 6.90 -2.12
N PHE A 124 -0.98 5.93 -1.85
CA PHE A 124 -2.00 5.54 -2.79
C PHE A 124 -3.22 4.94 -2.11
N VAL A 125 -4.35 5.07 -2.78
CA VAL A 125 -5.61 4.45 -2.39
C VAL A 125 -6.05 3.50 -3.49
N LEU A 126 -6.29 2.26 -3.10
CA LEU A 126 -6.86 1.23 -3.95
C LEU A 126 -8.30 0.93 -3.50
N GLN A 127 -9.17 0.61 -4.44
CA GLN A 127 -10.42 -0.04 -4.14
C GLN A 127 -10.29 -1.54 -4.38
N ASN A 128 -10.83 -2.36 -3.47
CA ASN A 128 -10.76 -3.83 -3.54
C ASN A 128 -11.81 -4.39 -4.50
N ARG A 129 -11.68 -4.03 -5.77
CA ARG A 129 -12.44 -4.54 -6.92
C ARG A 129 -11.65 -4.29 -8.20
N PRO A 130 -11.91 -5.04 -9.27
CA PRO A 130 -11.33 -4.76 -10.59
C PRO A 130 -11.64 -3.33 -11.07
N GLU A 131 -10.73 -2.78 -11.89
CA GLU A 131 -10.83 -1.42 -12.40
C GLU A 131 -12.04 -1.24 -13.34
N GLU A 132 -12.80 -0.18 -13.10
CA GLU A 132 -13.88 0.29 -13.97
C GLU A 132 -13.54 1.63 -14.60
N ASP A 133 -12.92 2.54 -13.84
CA ASP A 133 -12.56 3.90 -14.24
C ASP A 133 -11.05 4.14 -14.17
N PRO A 134 -10.49 5.07 -14.96
CA PRO A 134 -9.07 5.46 -14.84
C PRO A 134 -8.73 5.94 -13.44
N GLY A 135 -7.55 5.56 -12.95
CA GLY A 135 -6.99 6.10 -11.72
C GLY A 135 -6.37 7.48 -11.92
N LEU A 136 -6.34 8.27 -10.84
CA LEU A 136 -5.65 9.56 -10.81
C LEU A 136 -4.24 9.39 -10.24
N TYR A 137 -3.24 9.83 -11.00
CA TYR A 137 -1.83 9.75 -10.63
C TYR A 137 -1.22 11.14 -10.55
N LEU A 138 -0.55 11.44 -9.45
CA LEU A 138 0.13 12.70 -9.22
C LEU A 138 1.64 12.46 -9.10
N ARG A 139 2.42 13.16 -9.94
CA ARG A 139 3.88 13.09 -9.89
C ARG A 139 4.44 14.36 -9.26
N LEU A 140 4.78 14.29 -7.99
CA LEU A 140 5.34 15.41 -7.22
C LEU A 140 6.84 15.24 -6.94
N THR A 141 7.51 14.34 -7.67
CA THR A 141 8.92 13.98 -7.44
C THR A 141 9.89 15.17 -7.55
N ASP A 142 9.57 16.13 -8.41
CA ASP A 142 10.43 17.27 -8.74
C ASP A 142 9.96 18.57 -8.06
N PHE A 143 8.97 18.47 -7.14
CA PHE A 143 8.40 19.63 -6.47
C PHE A 143 9.14 19.95 -5.17
N PRO A 144 9.43 21.23 -4.91
CA PRO A 144 10.08 21.65 -3.68
C PRO A 144 9.14 21.63 -2.48
N GLY A 145 9.71 21.55 -1.29
CA GLY A 145 9.02 21.67 -0.01
C GLY A 145 8.76 20.32 0.68
N GLY A 146 8.36 20.39 1.95
CA GLY A 146 8.05 19.24 2.78
C GLY A 146 6.61 18.74 2.61
N MET A 147 6.15 17.89 3.52
CA MET A 147 4.81 17.26 3.49
C MET A 147 3.65 18.26 3.42
N GLU A 148 3.77 19.43 4.04
CA GLU A 148 2.74 20.45 3.98
C GLU A 148 2.54 20.97 2.54
N ALA A 149 3.66 21.23 1.83
CA ALA A 149 3.63 21.63 0.44
C ALA A 149 3.03 20.54 -0.46
N MET A 150 3.44 19.26 -0.25
CA MET A 150 2.87 18.11 -0.97
C MET A 150 1.36 18.03 -0.77
N GLY A 151 0.87 18.20 0.47
CA GLY A 151 -0.55 18.28 0.77
C GLY A 151 -1.26 19.44 0.07
N GLY A 152 -0.57 20.56 -0.14
CA GLY A 152 -1.06 21.70 -0.94
C GLY A 152 -1.31 21.31 -2.40
N TYR A 153 -0.35 20.65 -3.03
CA TYR A 153 -0.50 20.18 -4.43
C TYR A 153 -1.62 19.15 -4.58
N VAL A 154 -1.73 18.20 -3.65
CA VAL A 154 -2.83 17.23 -3.65
C VAL A 154 -4.20 17.92 -3.55
N ARG A 155 -4.33 18.94 -2.70
CA ARG A 155 -5.57 19.73 -2.59
C ARG A 155 -5.87 20.53 -3.87
N GLN A 156 -4.85 20.99 -4.60
CA GLN A 156 -5.05 21.64 -5.91
C GLN A 156 -5.57 20.62 -6.94
N ALA A 157 -5.00 19.43 -7.01
CA ALA A 157 -5.47 18.36 -7.89
C ALA A 157 -6.94 18.00 -7.63
N ALA A 158 -7.33 17.91 -6.36
CA ALA A 158 -8.69 17.56 -5.94
C ALA A 158 -9.74 18.63 -6.35
N LYS A 159 -9.32 19.86 -6.66
CA LYS A 159 -10.22 20.93 -7.13
C LYS A 159 -10.52 20.87 -8.64
N ALA A 160 -10.25 19.73 -9.27
CA ALA A 160 -10.54 19.46 -10.69
C ALA A 160 -9.84 20.39 -11.70
N VAL A 161 -8.77 21.04 -11.31
CA VAL A 161 -7.94 21.79 -12.23
C VAL A 161 -6.92 20.83 -12.84
N ARG A 162 -6.96 20.62 -14.17
CA ARG A 162 -5.95 19.84 -14.88
C ARG A 162 -4.57 20.49 -14.66
N GLN A 163 -3.73 19.79 -13.93
CA GLN A 163 -2.36 20.21 -13.68
C GLN A 163 -1.40 19.38 -14.55
N PRO A 164 -0.28 19.93 -15.02
CA PRO A 164 0.67 19.20 -15.87
C PRO A 164 1.35 18.01 -15.17
N TRP A 165 1.20 17.90 -13.87
CA TRP A 165 1.72 16.81 -13.02
C TRP A 165 0.62 15.84 -12.53
N CYS A 166 -0.62 16.00 -13.04
CA CYS A 166 -1.74 15.08 -12.82
C CYS A 166 -1.99 14.28 -14.10
N TYR A 167 -2.10 12.99 -13.97
CA TYR A 167 -2.29 12.03 -15.05
C TYR A 167 -3.48 11.14 -14.74
N GLU A 168 -4.25 10.82 -15.77
CA GLU A 168 -5.26 9.76 -15.71
C GLU A 168 -4.73 8.58 -16.52
N ALA A 169 -4.73 7.39 -15.95
CA ALA A 169 -4.28 6.17 -16.62
C ALA A 169 -5.08 4.96 -16.16
N ARG A 170 -5.23 3.99 -17.05
CA ARG A 170 -5.84 2.71 -16.73
C ARG A 170 -4.79 1.67 -16.39
N LEU A 171 -5.11 0.80 -15.45
CA LEU A 171 -4.25 -0.36 -15.12
C LEU A 171 -4.06 -1.28 -16.32
N SER A 172 -5.06 -1.37 -17.22
CA SER A 172 -4.97 -2.09 -18.48
C SER A 172 -3.83 -1.59 -19.39
N ASP A 173 -3.53 -0.28 -19.36
CA ASP A 173 -2.48 0.30 -20.20
C ASP A 173 -1.09 -0.15 -19.71
N PHE A 174 -0.89 -0.22 -18.40
CA PHE A 174 0.37 -0.74 -17.82
C PHE A 174 0.61 -2.21 -18.16
N ARG A 175 -0.46 -3.01 -18.24
CA ARG A 175 -0.37 -4.43 -18.60
C ARG A 175 0.09 -4.68 -20.03
N GLN A 176 0.01 -3.69 -20.92
CA GLN A 176 0.52 -3.79 -22.30
C GLN A 176 2.06 -3.72 -22.35
N VAL A 177 2.69 -3.23 -21.28
CA VAL A 177 4.15 -3.13 -21.19
C VAL A 177 4.71 -4.35 -20.42
N PRO A 178 5.76 -5.02 -20.93
CA PRO A 178 6.36 -6.16 -20.25
C PRO A 178 6.74 -5.86 -18.79
N GLY A 179 6.25 -6.69 -17.85
CA GLY A 179 6.43 -6.50 -16.42
C GLY A 179 5.49 -5.49 -15.77
N SER A 180 4.54 -4.95 -16.55
CA SER A 180 3.47 -4.04 -16.10
C SER A 180 3.95 -2.87 -15.22
N PRO A 181 5.00 -2.11 -15.63
CA PRO A 181 5.46 -0.97 -14.83
C PRO A 181 4.38 0.10 -14.78
N PHE A 182 4.19 0.73 -13.61
CA PHE A 182 3.24 1.82 -13.43
C PHE A 182 3.85 3.16 -13.91
N ALA A 183 4.17 3.24 -15.19
CA ALA A 183 4.71 4.43 -15.86
C ALA A 183 3.55 5.20 -16.52
N TYR A 184 3.01 6.16 -15.80
CA TYR A 184 1.79 6.91 -16.16
C TYR A 184 2.07 8.34 -16.70
N TRP A 185 3.33 8.75 -16.82
CA TRP A 185 3.79 10.05 -17.36
C TRP A 185 4.35 9.94 -18.76
#